data_144f0618087ac7ef0ee7b60ef4edd4c4
#
_entry.id   144f0618087ac7ef0ee7b60ef4edd4c4
#
_cell.length_a   1.000
_cell.length_b   1.000
_cell.length_c   1.000
_cell.angle_alpha   90.00
_cell.angle_beta   90.00
_cell.angle_gamma   90.00
#
_symmetry.space_group_name_H-M   'P 1'
#
loop_
_entity.id
_entity.type
_entity.pdbx_description
1 polymer ?
#
loop_
_entity_poly.entity_id
_entity_poly.type
_entity_poly.pdbx_seq_one_letter_code
_entity_poly.pdbx_strand_id
1 'polypeptide(L)'
;MTESPWQGALWLARDFCLIDGASGDARPHAHYAHQVLLARQAPLQLLVEGEPVSGQAVLVESMREHALALPGQALLAVYAEPLAFAPQALLALLADAGTDLHALAARLLAAPRPALDARLQRALDEVDELLADKVSAQALASRACLSLSQLERLFGEQVGLSVRRLVLWRRLRLALRLALEGQPLTQAAHGAGFADAAHFSRTMRTTFGIRADLNLGNLQLRLIG
;
A
#
# COMPACT_ATOMS: atom_id res chain seq x y z
N MET A 1 -14.33 20.81 -12.22
CA MET A 1 -14.91 19.60 -11.60
C MET A 1 -14.22 19.40 -10.27
N THR A 2 -14.97 19.30 -9.19
CA THR A 2 -14.46 19.00 -7.84
C THR A 2 -14.16 17.49 -7.77
N GLU A 3 -12.93 17.12 -7.38
CA GLU A 3 -12.56 15.71 -7.17
C GLU A 3 -13.42 15.12 -6.04
N SER A 4 -14.03 13.96 -6.27
CA SER A 4 -14.80 13.22 -5.24
C SER A 4 -13.85 12.48 -4.30
N PRO A 5 -13.96 12.63 -2.97
CA PRO A 5 -13.09 11.93 -2.03
C PRO A 5 -13.49 10.47 -1.85
N TRP A 6 -12.54 9.62 -1.48
CA TRP A 6 -12.79 8.31 -0.93
C TRP A 6 -13.48 8.42 0.43
N GLN A 7 -14.40 7.51 0.72
CA GLN A 7 -15.17 7.49 1.98
C GLN A 7 -15.25 6.07 2.51
N GLY A 8 -15.19 5.92 3.84
CA GLY A 8 -15.38 4.61 4.47
C GLY A 8 -14.40 4.32 5.60
N ALA A 9 -14.16 3.03 5.84
CA ALA A 9 -13.24 2.54 6.86
C ALA A 9 -11.93 2.05 6.22
N LEU A 10 -10.79 2.41 6.83
CA LEU A 10 -9.46 1.92 6.47
C LEU A 10 -8.91 1.11 7.64
N TRP A 11 -8.66 -0.17 7.41
CA TRP A 11 -8.03 -1.06 8.37
C TRP A 11 -6.58 -1.31 7.96
N LEU A 12 -5.64 -0.91 8.80
CA LEU A 12 -4.21 -0.94 8.49
C LEU A 12 -3.50 -1.97 9.36
N ALA A 13 -2.86 -2.94 8.71
CA ALA A 13 -1.93 -3.90 9.29
C ALA A 13 -0.49 -3.59 8.89
N ARG A 14 0.47 -4.44 9.33
CA ARG A 14 1.89 -4.27 9.02
C ARG A 14 2.18 -4.36 7.50
N ASP A 15 1.59 -5.31 6.80
CA ASP A 15 1.91 -5.68 5.41
C ASP A 15 0.69 -5.71 4.47
N PHE A 16 -0.49 -5.31 4.97
CA PHE A 16 -1.68 -5.10 4.16
C PHE A 16 -2.55 -3.97 4.71
N CYS A 17 -3.50 -3.51 3.93
CA CYS A 17 -4.62 -2.73 4.42
C CYS A 17 -5.92 -3.07 3.67
N LEU A 18 -7.04 -2.78 4.31
CA LEU A 18 -8.38 -2.95 3.77
C LEU A 18 -9.06 -1.58 3.74
N ILE A 19 -9.74 -1.27 2.64
CA ILE A 19 -10.62 -0.10 2.55
C ILE A 19 -12.00 -0.61 2.20
N ASP A 20 -12.97 -0.35 3.06
CA ASP A 20 -14.38 -0.67 2.83
C ASP A 20 -15.18 0.63 2.71
N GLY A 21 -15.78 0.86 1.53
CA GLY A 21 -16.50 2.11 1.30
C GLY A 21 -16.83 2.41 -0.14
N ALA A 22 -16.86 3.69 -0.45
CA ALA A 22 -17.08 4.20 -1.80
C ALA A 22 -15.79 4.81 -2.37
N SER A 23 -15.50 4.47 -3.62
CA SER A 23 -14.35 5.03 -4.33
C SER A 23 -14.52 6.52 -4.60
N GLY A 24 -13.42 7.25 -4.47
CA GLY A 24 -13.31 8.61 -5.00
C GLY A 24 -12.67 8.64 -6.38
N ASP A 25 -12.40 9.85 -6.85
CA ASP A 25 -11.57 10.06 -8.03
C ASP A 25 -10.11 9.70 -7.74
N ALA A 26 -9.51 8.93 -8.64
CA ALA A 26 -8.09 8.65 -8.63
C ALA A 26 -7.55 8.75 -10.07
N ARG A 27 -6.41 9.41 -10.24
CA ARG A 27 -5.70 9.42 -11.53
C ARG A 27 -5.07 8.05 -11.78
N PRO A 28 -4.77 7.69 -13.04
CA PRO A 28 -3.94 6.52 -13.32
C PRO A 28 -2.66 6.57 -12.50
N HIS A 29 -2.38 5.45 -11.82
CA HIS A 29 -1.26 5.33 -10.88
C HIS A 29 -0.79 3.87 -10.76
N ALA A 30 0.40 3.68 -10.21
CA ALA A 30 0.94 2.38 -9.90
C ALA A 30 1.57 2.40 -8.50
N HIS A 31 1.32 1.37 -7.71
CA HIS A 31 1.87 1.24 -6.36
C HIS A 31 2.45 -0.15 -6.10
N TYR A 32 3.26 -0.27 -5.05
CA TYR A 32 3.97 -1.50 -4.69
C TYR A 32 3.05 -2.64 -4.24
N ALA A 33 1.93 -2.36 -3.60
CA ALA A 33 1.02 -3.42 -3.16
C ALA A 33 0.33 -4.11 -4.35
N HIS A 34 0.08 -5.41 -4.25
CA HIS A 34 -1.00 -6.04 -5.01
C HIS A 34 -2.32 -5.47 -4.51
N GLN A 35 -3.27 -5.24 -5.39
CA GLN A 35 -4.59 -4.76 -5.03
C GLN A 35 -5.66 -5.74 -5.52
N VAL A 36 -6.52 -6.18 -4.61
CA VAL A 36 -7.74 -6.91 -4.96
C VAL A 36 -8.92 -6.02 -4.64
N LEU A 37 -9.74 -5.75 -5.63
CA LEU A 37 -10.96 -4.98 -5.51
C LEU A 37 -12.16 -5.93 -5.59
N LEU A 38 -13.01 -5.90 -4.57
CA LEU A 38 -14.23 -6.71 -4.48
C LEU A 38 -15.45 -5.79 -4.56
N ALA A 39 -16.32 -6.03 -5.51
CA ALA A 39 -17.56 -5.27 -5.68
C ALA A 39 -18.53 -5.54 -4.52
N ARG A 40 -19.16 -4.50 -4.02
CA ARG A 40 -20.25 -4.62 -3.04
C ARG A 40 -21.62 -4.78 -3.69
N GLN A 41 -21.78 -4.29 -4.89
CA GLN A 41 -23.06 -4.23 -5.62
C GLN A 41 -22.88 -4.60 -7.10
N ALA A 42 -22.71 -3.61 -7.96
CA ALA A 42 -22.49 -3.79 -9.39
C ALA A 42 -21.00 -4.16 -9.66
N PRO A 43 -20.72 -4.88 -10.76
CA PRO A 43 -19.34 -5.13 -11.19
C PRO A 43 -18.53 -3.84 -11.27
N LEU A 44 -17.32 -3.88 -10.72
CA LEU A 44 -16.38 -2.76 -10.76
C LEU A 44 -15.92 -2.49 -12.18
N GLN A 45 -15.63 -1.24 -12.47
CA GLN A 45 -15.08 -0.79 -13.73
C GLN A 45 -13.75 -0.09 -13.49
N LEU A 46 -12.69 -0.62 -14.10
CA LEU A 46 -11.32 -0.13 -14.00
C LEU A 46 -10.72 0.08 -15.38
N LEU A 47 -9.66 0.87 -15.40
CA LEU A 47 -8.66 0.87 -16.47
C LEU A 47 -7.40 0.24 -15.90
N VAL A 48 -6.84 -0.77 -16.56
CA VAL A 48 -5.57 -1.40 -16.20
C VAL A 48 -4.66 -1.33 -17.42
N GLU A 49 -3.55 -0.59 -17.30
CA GLU A 49 -2.65 -0.29 -18.43
C GLU A 49 -3.39 0.31 -19.66
N GLY A 50 -4.39 1.14 -19.36
CA GLY A 50 -5.21 1.79 -20.37
C GLY A 50 -6.39 0.94 -20.91
N GLU A 51 -6.43 -0.36 -20.62
CA GLU A 51 -7.46 -1.27 -21.07
C GLU A 51 -8.62 -1.38 -20.08
N PRO A 52 -9.88 -1.39 -20.52
CA PRO A 52 -11.04 -1.52 -19.65
C PRO A 52 -11.15 -2.95 -19.07
N VAL A 53 -11.28 -3.04 -17.75
CA VAL A 53 -11.49 -4.29 -17.01
C VAL A 53 -12.73 -4.14 -16.15
N SER A 54 -13.60 -5.16 -16.16
CA SER A 54 -14.79 -5.18 -15.30
C SER A 54 -14.95 -6.53 -14.61
N GLY A 55 -15.42 -6.53 -13.35
CA GLY A 55 -15.64 -7.77 -12.61
C GLY A 55 -16.15 -7.57 -11.19
N GLN A 56 -16.65 -8.66 -10.57
CA GLN A 56 -17.01 -8.71 -9.15
C GLN A 56 -15.77 -8.74 -8.25
N ALA A 57 -14.68 -9.31 -8.75
CA ALA A 57 -13.37 -9.31 -8.14
C ALA A 57 -12.32 -9.01 -9.21
N VAL A 58 -11.46 -8.02 -8.98
CA VAL A 58 -10.39 -7.63 -9.90
C VAL A 58 -9.08 -7.59 -9.14
N LEU A 59 -8.08 -8.36 -9.60
CA LEU A 59 -6.70 -8.27 -9.13
C LEU A 59 -5.92 -7.31 -10.02
N VAL A 60 -5.25 -6.36 -9.40
CA VAL A 60 -4.19 -5.55 -9.99
C VAL A 60 -2.87 -5.93 -9.32
N GLU A 61 -1.95 -6.47 -10.06
CA GLU A 61 -0.64 -6.85 -9.53
C GLU A 61 0.21 -5.60 -9.23
N SER A 62 1.18 -5.77 -8.32
CA SER A 62 2.13 -4.72 -7.95
C SER A 62 2.72 -4.02 -9.17
N MET A 63 2.82 -2.70 -9.10
CA MET A 63 3.41 -1.81 -10.11
C MET A 63 2.69 -1.76 -11.47
N ARG A 64 1.52 -2.37 -11.64
CA ARG A 64 0.68 -2.17 -12.84
C ARG A 64 -0.10 -0.87 -12.73
N GLU A 65 -0.05 -0.06 -13.78
CA GLU A 65 -0.83 1.17 -13.84
C GLU A 65 -2.32 0.87 -13.90
N HIS A 66 -3.11 1.56 -13.06
CA HIS A 66 -4.54 1.38 -12.99
C HIS A 66 -5.27 2.62 -12.47
N ALA A 67 -6.57 2.68 -12.74
CA ALA A 67 -7.51 3.63 -12.17
C ALA A 67 -8.92 3.03 -12.11
N LEU A 68 -9.72 3.46 -11.14
CA LEU A 68 -11.18 3.24 -11.20
C LEU A 68 -11.76 4.12 -12.31
N ALA A 69 -12.55 3.53 -13.19
CA ALA A 69 -13.11 4.26 -14.35
C ALA A 69 -14.16 5.30 -13.92
N LEU A 70 -14.83 5.06 -12.78
CA LEU A 70 -15.89 5.92 -12.23
C LEU A 70 -15.71 6.07 -10.71
N PRO A 71 -15.93 7.26 -10.14
CA PRO A 71 -16.05 7.43 -8.69
C PRO A 71 -17.38 6.88 -8.17
N GLY A 72 -17.48 6.71 -6.84
CA GLY A 72 -18.69 6.28 -6.15
C GLY A 72 -18.99 4.78 -6.23
N GLN A 73 -18.07 3.95 -6.76
CA GLN A 73 -18.25 2.50 -6.77
C GLN A 73 -18.13 1.96 -5.34
N ALA A 74 -19.18 1.25 -4.86
CA ALA A 74 -19.16 0.59 -3.56
C ALA A 74 -18.28 -0.66 -3.63
N LEU A 75 -17.21 -0.70 -2.85
CA LEU A 75 -16.19 -1.75 -2.93
C LEU A 75 -15.51 -2.04 -1.59
N LEU A 76 -14.85 -3.18 -1.55
CA LEU A 76 -13.80 -3.48 -0.59
C LEU A 76 -12.49 -3.63 -1.35
N ALA A 77 -11.49 -2.81 -1.00
CA ALA A 77 -10.15 -2.88 -1.56
C ALA A 77 -9.19 -3.51 -0.55
N VAL A 78 -8.43 -4.50 -1.00
CA VAL A 78 -7.34 -5.15 -0.27
C VAL A 78 -6.03 -4.74 -0.92
N TYR A 79 -5.16 -4.09 -0.18
CA TYR A 79 -3.79 -3.79 -0.60
C TYR A 79 -2.84 -4.69 0.20
N ALA A 80 -2.05 -5.50 -0.47
CA ALA A 80 -1.15 -6.46 0.18
C ALA A 80 0.27 -6.37 -0.39
N GLU A 81 1.27 -6.30 0.49
CA GLU A 81 2.67 -6.18 0.03
C GLU A 81 3.14 -7.47 -0.63
N PRO A 82 3.83 -7.39 -1.79
CA PRO A 82 4.38 -8.56 -2.50
C PRO A 82 5.33 -9.41 -1.65
N LEU A 83 6.04 -8.81 -0.70
CA LEU A 83 6.89 -9.52 0.26
C LEU A 83 6.10 -10.46 1.18
N ALA A 84 4.82 -10.19 1.39
CA ALA A 84 3.98 -10.95 2.31
C ALA A 84 3.00 -11.87 1.59
N PHE A 85 2.59 -11.52 0.37
CA PHE A 85 1.53 -12.22 -0.36
C PHE A 85 1.87 -12.35 -1.85
N ALA A 86 1.88 -13.58 -2.37
CA ALA A 86 1.86 -13.80 -3.81
C ALA A 86 0.45 -13.52 -4.37
N PRO A 87 0.30 -13.01 -5.62
CA PRO A 87 -0.99 -12.63 -6.18
C PRO A 87 -2.04 -13.75 -6.15
N GLN A 88 -1.65 -14.97 -6.56
CA GLN A 88 -2.53 -16.13 -6.62
C GLN A 88 -2.94 -16.61 -5.22
N ALA A 89 -2.02 -16.57 -4.25
CA ALA A 89 -2.33 -16.91 -2.86
C ALA A 89 -3.30 -15.89 -2.26
N LEU A 90 -3.12 -14.59 -2.57
CA LEU A 90 -4.03 -13.53 -2.13
C LEU A 90 -5.44 -13.75 -2.70
N LEU A 91 -5.59 -14.05 -3.99
CA LEU A 91 -6.88 -14.36 -4.59
C LEU A 91 -7.54 -15.57 -3.93
N ALA A 92 -6.78 -16.66 -3.69
CA ALA A 92 -7.29 -17.86 -3.03
C ALA A 92 -7.77 -17.57 -1.59
N LEU A 93 -7.05 -16.72 -0.83
CA LEU A 93 -7.45 -16.30 0.52
C LEU A 93 -8.78 -15.53 0.51
N LEU A 94 -9.05 -14.79 -0.56
CA LEU A 94 -10.22 -13.91 -0.67
C LEU A 94 -11.42 -14.57 -1.36
N ALA A 95 -11.23 -15.67 -2.10
CA ALA A 95 -12.25 -16.29 -2.94
C ALA A 95 -13.54 -16.64 -2.18
N ASP A 96 -13.42 -17.21 -0.97
CA ASP A 96 -14.55 -17.69 -0.15
C ASP A 96 -14.85 -16.78 1.05
N ALA A 97 -14.19 -15.62 1.15
CA ALA A 97 -14.30 -14.77 2.32
C ALA A 97 -15.51 -13.81 2.27
N GLY A 98 -16.18 -13.74 1.10
CA GLY A 98 -17.21 -12.74 0.87
C GLY A 98 -16.65 -11.33 1.04
N THR A 99 -17.50 -10.41 1.50
CA THR A 99 -17.10 -9.01 1.78
C THR A 99 -17.18 -8.65 3.27
N ASP A 100 -17.14 -9.66 4.16
CA ASP A 100 -17.05 -9.42 5.61
C ASP A 100 -15.63 -8.97 5.98
N LEU A 101 -15.52 -7.73 6.43
CA LEU A 101 -14.25 -7.07 6.71
C LEU A 101 -13.46 -7.75 7.85
N HIS A 102 -14.15 -8.26 8.88
CA HIS A 102 -13.50 -8.94 10.00
C HIS A 102 -12.99 -10.33 9.58
N ALA A 103 -13.78 -11.06 8.82
CA ALA A 103 -13.38 -12.37 8.30
C ALA A 103 -12.17 -12.25 7.37
N LEU A 104 -12.16 -11.26 6.48
CA LEU A 104 -11.04 -10.95 5.58
C LEU A 104 -9.78 -10.57 6.36
N ALA A 105 -9.90 -9.66 7.33
CA ALA A 105 -8.78 -9.26 8.17
C ALA A 105 -8.20 -10.46 8.94
N ALA A 106 -9.05 -11.28 9.56
CA ALA A 106 -8.62 -12.48 10.29
C ALA A 106 -7.87 -13.47 9.38
N ARG A 107 -8.37 -13.73 8.17
CA ARG A 107 -7.71 -14.62 7.19
C ARG A 107 -6.35 -14.06 6.76
N LEU A 108 -6.27 -12.76 6.44
CA LEU A 108 -5.02 -12.12 6.05
C LEU A 108 -4.00 -12.11 7.20
N LEU A 109 -4.42 -11.87 8.44
CA LEU A 109 -3.54 -11.92 9.62
C LEU A 109 -3.01 -13.34 9.86
N ALA A 110 -3.85 -14.36 9.72
CA ALA A 110 -3.49 -15.76 9.94
C ALA A 110 -2.69 -16.38 8.77
N ALA A 111 -2.68 -15.77 7.59
CA ALA A 111 -1.98 -16.31 6.42
C ALA A 111 -0.47 -16.39 6.67
N PRO A 112 0.19 -17.50 6.28
CA PRO A 112 1.64 -17.63 6.41
C PRO A 112 2.36 -16.62 5.51
N ARG A 113 3.48 -16.08 5.99
CA ARG A 113 4.36 -15.20 5.22
C ARG A 113 5.51 -16.00 4.61
N PRO A 114 5.95 -15.70 3.38
CA PRO A 114 7.13 -16.32 2.80
C PRO A 114 8.36 -16.10 3.68
N ALA A 115 9.21 -17.11 3.78
CA ALA A 115 10.51 -16.95 4.42
C ALA A 115 11.42 -16.11 3.51
N LEU A 116 11.99 -15.05 4.05
CA LEU A 116 12.96 -14.21 3.35
C LEU A 116 14.40 -14.66 3.65
N ASP A 117 15.35 -14.32 2.77
CA ASP A 117 16.76 -14.40 3.11
C ASP A 117 17.03 -13.63 4.42
N ALA A 118 17.67 -14.26 5.39
CA ALA A 118 17.90 -13.68 6.72
C ALA A 118 18.68 -12.35 6.67
N ARG A 119 19.52 -12.15 5.64
CA ARG A 119 20.26 -10.91 5.44
C ARG A 119 19.33 -9.81 4.91
N LEU A 120 18.41 -10.19 4.00
CA LEU A 120 17.37 -9.26 3.54
C LEU A 120 16.44 -8.87 4.70
N GLN A 121 16.03 -9.84 5.54
CA GLN A 121 15.20 -9.54 6.70
C GLN A 121 15.86 -8.50 7.62
N ARG A 122 17.16 -8.68 7.95
CA ARG A 122 17.92 -7.68 8.75
C ARG A 122 17.96 -6.30 8.09
N ALA A 123 18.13 -6.25 6.76
CA ALA A 123 18.11 -4.97 6.05
C ALA A 123 16.72 -4.31 6.08
N LEU A 124 15.64 -5.08 6.02
CA LEU A 124 14.26 -4.60 6.09
C LEU A 124 13.92 -4.09 7.50
N ASP A 125 14.36 -4.79 8.55
CA ASP A 125 14.15 -4.39 9.94
C ASP A 125 14.88 -3.05 10.20
N GLU A 126 16.10 -2.90 9.71
CA GLU A 126 16.87 -1.65 9.79
C GLU A 126 16.19 -0.49 9.03
N VAL A 127 15.58 -0.77 7.86
CA VAL A 127 14.78 0.24 7.16
C VAL A 127 13.65 0.74 8.04
N ASP A 128 12.94 -0.15 8.74
CA ASP A 128 11.82 0.22 9.61
C ASP A 128 12.26 1.05 10.82
N GLU A 129 13.42 0.75 11.41
CA GLU A 129 13.99 1.52 12.51
C GLU A 129 14.43 2.93 12.10
N LEU A 130 14.91 3.09 10.87
CA LEU A 130 15.46 4.35 10.36
C LEU A 130 14.51 5.17 9.50
N LEU A 131 13.21 4.84 9.43
CA LEU A 131 12.28 5.52 8.50
C LEU A 131 12.23 7.04 8.65
N ALA A 132 12.29 7.55 9.88
CA ALA A 132 12.28 8.99 10.15
C ALA A 132 13.61 9.68 9.80
N ASP A 133 14.69 8.90 9.72
CA ASP A 133 16.06 9.38 9.51
C ASP A 133 16.55 9.16 8.07
N LYS A 134 17.83 9.45 7.82
CA LYS A 134 18.44 9.19 6.51
C LYS A 134 18.78 7.72 6.35
N VAL A 135 17.98 6.99 5.58
CA VAL A 135 18.28 5.61 5.17
C VAL A 135 19.30 5.59 4.03
N SER A 136 20.45 4.97 4.24
CA SER A 136 21.50 4.80 3.24
C SER A 136 21.63 3.33 2.85
N ALA A 137 21.55 3.02 1.55
CA ALA A 137 21.74 1.66 1.05
C ALA A 137 23.12 1.06 1.44
N GLN A 138 24.15 1.90 1.50
CA GLN A 138 25.49 1.46 1.96
C GLN A 138 25.49 1.09 3.43
N ALA A 139 24.81 1.84 4.29
CA ALA A 139 24.70 1.53 5.72
C ALA A 139 23.88 0.25 5.94
N LEU A 140 22.76 0.09 5.22
CA LEU A 140 21.95 -1.14 5.26
C LEU A 140 22.77 -2.37 4.83
N ALA A 141 23.52 -2.26 3.73
CA ALA A 141 24.37 -3.35 3.27
C ALA A 141 25.39 -3.76 4.34
N SER A 142 26.08 -2.78 4.94
CA SER A 142 27.07 -3.04 6.01
C SER A 142 26.42 -3.74 7.21
N ARG A 143 25.27 -3.27 7.68
CA ARG A 143 24.54 -3.88 8.82
C ARG A 143 24.00 -5.29 8.51
N ALA A 144 23.60 -5.54 7.26
CA ALA A 144 23.19 -6.86 6.81
C ALA A 144 24.35 -7.80 6.47
N CYS A 145 25.61 -7.37 6.66
CA CYS A 145 26.81 -8.11 6.24
C CYS A 145 26.82 -8.44 4.75
N LEU A 146 26.46 -7.47 3.92
CA LEU A 146 26.40 -7.55 2.47
C LEU A 146 27.28 -6.47 1.83
N SER A 147 27.76 -6.72 0.61
CA SER A 147 28.19 -5.64 -0.27
C SER A 147 26.97 -4.88 -0.80
N LEU A 148 27.15 -3.63 -1.26
CA LEU A 148 26.05 -2.84 -1.83
C LEU A 148 25.41 -3.59 -3.03
N SER A 149 26.21 -4.18 -3.91
CA SER A 149 25.72 -4.94 -5.07
C SER A 149 24.92 -6.19 -4.67
N GLN A 150 25.30 -6.87 -3.59
CA GLN A 150 24.53 -7.99 -3.06
C GLN A 150 23.19 -7.55 -2.50
N LEU A 151 23.17 -6.44 -1.76
CA LEU A 151 21.92 -5.85 -1.26
C LEU A 151 20.99 -5.46 -2.41
N GLU A 152 21.50 -4.72 -3.40
CA GLU A 152 20.72 -4.29 -4.57
C GLU A 152 20.15 -5.46 -5.34
N ARG A 153 20.93 -6.54 -5.52
CA ARG A 153 20.47 -7.78 -6.16
C ARG A 153 19.35 -8.45 -5.36
N LEU A 154 19.51 -8.62 -4.04
CA LEU A 154 18.46 -9.19 -3.17
C LEU A 154 17.19 -8.35 -3.20
N PHE A 155 17.31 -7.03 -3.18
CA PHE A 155 16.15 -6.14 -3.33
C PHE A 155 15.47 -6.30 -4.68
N GLY A 156 16.22 -6.38 -5.77
CA GLY A 156 15.66 -6.63 -7.11
C GLY A 156 14.94 -7.96 -7.23
N GLU A 157 15.54 -9.04 -6.71
CA GLU A 157 15.01 -10.41 -6.82
C GLU A 157 13.83 -10.71 -5.88
N GLN A 158 13.90 -10.26 -4.62
CA GLN A 158 12.90 -10.64 -3.60
C GLN A 158 11.92 -9.52 -3.25
N VAL A 159 12.35 -8.25 -3.29
CA VAL A 159 11.47 -7.11 -2.99
C VAL A 159 10.77 -6.58 -4.24
N GLY A 160 11.43 -6.63 -5.39
CA GLY A 160 10.92 -6.03 -6.63
C GLY A 160 11.03 -4.50 -6.68
N LEU A 161 11.67 -3.89 -5.68
CA LEU A 161 11.92 -2.45 -5.59
C LEU A 161 13.39 -2.16 -5.25
N SER A 162 13.89 -1.00 -5.65
CA SER A 162 15.13 -0.49 -5.08
C SER A 162 14.94 -0.09 -3.61
N VAL A 163 16.02 -0.08 -2.81
CA VAL A 163 16.01 0.39 -1.42
C VAL A 163 15.30 1.73 -1.28
N ARG A 164 15.63 2.70 -2.14
CA ARG A 164 15.02 4.04 -2.11
C ARG A 164 13.51 4.01 -2.30
N ARG A 165 13.00 3.18 -3.22
CA ARG A 165 11.55 3.05 -3.49
C ARG A 165 10.83 2.37 -2.35
N LEU A 166 11.44 1.34 -1.74
CA LEU A 166 10.87 0.69 -0.56
C LEU A 166 10.81 1.64 0.64
N VAL A 167 11.88 2.40 0.91
CA VAL A 167 11.90 3.43 1.97
C VAL A 167 10.78 4.44 1.74
N LEU A 168 10.61 4.92 0.50
CA LEU A 168 9.54 5.86 0.18
C LEU A 168 8.15 5.26 0.40
N TRP A 169 7.94 4.00 0.01
CA TRP A 169 6.70 3.27 0.25
C TRP A 169 6.39 3.13 1.75
N ARG A 170 7.38 2.73 2.56
CA ARG A 170 7.18 2.57 4.01
C ARG A 170 6.96 3.91 4.71
N ARG A 171 7.68 4.96 4.32
CA ARG A 171 7.42 6.34 4.78
C ARG A 171 6.00 6.79 4.46
N LEU A 172 5.52 6.49 3.26
CA LEU A 172 4.17 6.83 2.84
C LEU A 172 3.13 6.16 3.74
N ARG A 173 3.29 4.87 4.04
CA ARG A 173 2.43 4.13 4.97
C ARG A 173 2.48 4.68 6.39
N LEU A 174 3.66 5.03 6.88
CA LEU A 174 3.83 5.64 8.19
C LEU A 174 3.15 7.01 8.26
N ALA A 175 3.34 7.87 7.26
CA ALA A 175 2.68 9.18 7.21
C ALA A 175 1.16 9.06 7.14
N LEU A 176 0.64 8.10 6.37
CA LEU A 176 -0.80 7.78 6.32
C LEU A 176 -1.33 7.38 7.70
N ARG A 177 -0.65 6.50 8.40
CA ARG A 177 -1.04 6.08 9.75
C ARG A 177 -1.09 7.28 10.68
N LEU A 178 -0.02 8.07 10.77
CA LEU A 178 0.07 9.24 11.65
C LEU A 178 -1.03 10.28 11.34
N ALA A 179 -1.30 10.55 10.06
CA ALA A 179 -2.34 11.49 9.66
C ALA A 179 -3.74 10.97 10.02
N LEU A 180 -4.00 9.68 9.84
CA LEU A 180 -5.28 9.04 10.18
C LEU A 180 -5.47 8.88 11.70
N GLU A 181 -4.37 8.84 12.48
CA GLU A 181 -4.39 8.94 13.95
C GLU A 181 -4.69 10.38 14.45
N GLY A 182 -4.90 11.31 13.53
CA GLY A 182 -5.30 12.69 13.84
C GLY A 182 -4.14 13.70 13.88
N GLN A 183 -2.92 13.31 13.52
CA GLN A 183 -1.82 14.28 13.44
C GLN A 183 -2.04 15.22 12.23
N PRO A 184 -1.71 16.52 12.37
CA PRO A 184 -1.68 17.42 11.23
C PRO A 184 -0.76 16.89 10.12
N LEU A 185 -1.14 17.07 8.85
CA LEU A 185 -0.38 16.55 7.70
C LEU A 185 1.11 16.94 7.73
N THR A 186 1.43 18.12 8.22
CA THR A 186 2.83 18.56 8.36
C THR A 186 3.59 17.72 9.38
N GLN A 187 2.99 17.43 10.53
CA GLN A 187 3.60 16.59 11.58
C GLN A 187 3.72 15.14 11.12
N ALA A 188 2.67 14.59 10.51
CA ALA A 188 2.67 13.24 9.95
C ALA A 188 3.76 13.06 8.87
N ALA A 189 3.92 14.06 7.99
CA ALA A 189 4.97 14.06 6.98
C ALA A 189 6.38 14.04 7.62
N HIS A 190 6.65 14.95 8.55
CA HIS A 190 7.95 14.99 9.23
C HIS A 190 8.22 13.74 10.07
N GLY A 191 7.24 13.25 10.83
CA GLY A 191 7.35 12.02 11.63
C GLY A 191 7.62 10.76 10.78
N ALA A 192 7.27 10.80 9.50
CA ALA A 192 7.56 9.72 8.55
C ALA A 192 8.82 9.98 7.69
N GLY A 193 9.61 11.02 7.96
CA GLY A 193 10.84 11.33 7.24
C GLY A 193 10.65 11.98 5.86
N PHE A 194 9.48 12.59 5.58
CA PHE A 194 9.31 13.49 4.44
C PHE A 194 9.88 14.87 4.76
N ALA A 195 10.40 15.55 3.73
CA ALA A 195 10.93 16.90 3.90
C ALA A 195 9.85 17.91 4.36
N ASP A 196 8.64 17.77 3.82
CA ASP A 196 7.49 18.63 4.11
C ASP A 196 6.16 17.96 3.71
N ALA A 197 5.04 18.56 4.09
CA ALA A 197 3.69 18.08 3.72
C ALA A 197 3.44 18.11 2.20
N ALA A 198 4.08 19.01 1.47
CA ALA A 198 3.94 19.08 0.01
C ALA A 198 4.64 17.88 -0.67
N HIS A 199 5.81 17.47 -0.17
CA HIS A 199 6.48 16.24 -0.62
C HIS A 199 5.62 15.00 -0.36
N PHE A 200 5.06 14.88 0.85
CA PHE A 200 4.11 13.80 1.18
C PHE A 200 2.89 13.81 0.24
N SER A 201 2.25 14.96 0.04
CA SER A 201 1.07 15.08 -0.83
C SER A 201 1.37 14.76 -2.30
N ARG A 202 2.54 15.17 -2.81
CA ARG A 202 2.99 14.78 -4.16
C ARG A 202 3.22 13.27 -4.26
N THR A 203 3.82 12.66 -3.24
CA THR A 203 4.05 11.21 -3.19
C THR A 203 2.73 10.44 -3.17
N MET A 204 1.75 10.89 -2.35
CA MET A 204 0.39 10.33 -2.35
C MET A 204 -0.23 10.36 -3.74
N ARG A 205 -0.16 11.52 -4.40
CA ARG A 205 -0.74 11.69 -5.73
C ARG A 205 -0.06 10.83 -6.79
N THR A 206 1.25 10.66 -6.71
CA THR A 206 1.99 9.80 -7.66
C THR A 206 1.75 8.32 -7.38
N THR A 207 1.62 7.92 -6.10
CA THR A 207 1.52 6.51 -5.71
C THR A 207 0.09 5.97 -5.75
N PHE A 208 -0.90 6.77 -5.34
CA PHE A 208 -2.30 6.34 -5.26
C PHE A 208 -3.26 7.14 -6.15
N GLY A 209 -2.76 8.08 -6.93
CA GLY A 209 -3.58 8.92 -7.80
C GLY A 209 -4.46 9.93 -7.05
N ILE A 210 -4.39 10.02 -5.72
CA ILE A 210 -5.30 10.80 -4.86
C ILE A 210 -4.58 11.91 -4.10
N ARG A 211 -5.35 12.90 -3.66
CA ARG A 211 -4.86 13.99 -2.82
C ARG A 211 -5.03 13.65 -1.34
N ALA A 212 -3.98 13.82 -0.55
CA ALA A 212 -4.01 13.53 0.89
C ALA A 212 -5.03 14.42 1.64
N ASP A 213 -5.05 15.72 1.37
CA ASP A 213 -5.90 16.70 2.01
C ASP A 213 -7.41 16.47 1.78
N LEU A 214 -7.79 15.90 0.63
CA LEU A 214 -9.18 15.60 0.31
C LEU A 214 -9.65 14.25 0.84
N ASN A 215 -8.77 13.28 0.97
CA ASN A 215 -9.17 11.90 1.17
C ASN A 215 -9.02 11.43 2.64
N LEU A 216 -7.97 11.86 3.35
CA LEU A 216 -7.69 11.30 4.68
C LEU A 216 -8.74 11.67 5.73
N GLY A 217 -9.35 12.84 5.64
CA GLY A 217 -10.43 13.26 6.56
C GLY A 217 -11.74 12.48 6.43
N ASN A 218 -11.90 11.69 5.36
CA ASN A 218 -13.12 10.93 5.07
C ASN A 218 -12.96 9.42 5.32
N LEU A 219 -11.80 8.99 5.81
CA LEU A 219 -11.49 7.60 6.13
C LEU A 219 -11.37 7.41 7.64
N GLN A 220 -12.08 6.42 8.18
CA GLN A 220 -11.98 6.03 9.58
C GLN A 220 -10.91 4.97 9.75
N LEU A 221 -9.82 5.30 10.46
CA LEU A 221 -8.72 4.37 10.70
C LEU A 221 -9.05 3.35 11.79
N ARG A 222 -8.67 2.09 11.53
CA ARG A 222 -8.51 1.04 12.52
C ARG A 222 -7.16 0.36 12.32
N LEU A 223 -6.34 0.31 13.36
CA LEU A 223 -5.12 -0.50 13.38
C LEU A 223 -5.48 -1.94 13.75
N ILE A 224 -4.87 -2.91 13.04
CA ILE A 224 -5.11 -4.35 13.23
C ILE A 224 -3.78 -5.12 13.18
N GLY A 225 -3.64 -6.12 14.03
CA GLY A 225 -2.41 -6.94 14.14
C GLY A 225 -1.65 -6.72 15.41
#